data_b20357377622bf8995da9e3823c71919
#
_entry.id   b20357377622bf8995da9e3823c71919
#
_cell.length_a   1.000
_cell.length_b   1.000
_cell.length_c   1.000
_cell.angle_alpha   90.00
_cell.angle_beta   90.00
_cell.angle_gamma   90.00
#
_symmetry.space_group_name_H-M   'P 1'
#
loop_
_entity.id
_entity.type
_entity.pdbx_description
1 polymer ?
#
loop_
_entity_poly.entity_id
_entity_poly.type
_entity_poly.pdbx_seq_one_letter_code
_entity_poly.pdbx_strand_id
1 'polypeptide(L)'
;MKYLMIYISIVFLSLGCKRPYDPPEIKNADSFLVVEGVINGNPLSSTTISLSRLRKLDDTSYNQPEFSAQVMIEEESGSQFRLNESGNGDYTSADLTLNGAKRYRLLINTADGKDYASDFTPVLQTPPIDTLTWEQNSDVTLYVDTHDPLNQTKYYRWDYVETWEYHSFYESIVKYIPDTVVYDTQNSTHGCWQTGHSTEISLGNSTALNSDVITHARIGTIPHNSQKCSERYSALVRQYALSQKGYEYWLVLQKLSQQLGTLFDVQPSQLQGNIHSLSSDEPVIGYISASTITEKRMFIDHSSLVDWKEFDGNYCDILGVVANTPDITHYLFADGYYAPYYFTGPGAVTYTWSECVDCRKLGGTTVKPSFW
;
A
#
# COMPACT_ATOMS: atom_id res chain seq x y z
N MET A 1 59.50 3.31 -36.00
CA MET A 1 58.56 4.39 -36.34
C MET A 1 57.15 3.92 -36.66
N LYS A 2 56.90 2.84 -37.43
CA LYS A 2 55.54 2.34 -37.70
C LYS A 2 54.71 1.97 -36.47
N TYR A 3 55.28 1.32 -35.47
CA TYR A 3 54.58 0.91 -34.25
C TYR A 3 54.27 2.09 -33.30
N LEU A 4 55.09 3.14 -33.31
CA LEU A 4 54.84 4.34 -32.51
C LEU A 4 53.62 5.13 -33.00
N MET A 5 53.42 5.19 -34.34
CA MET A 5 52.25 5.83 -34.95
C MET A 5 50.95 5.06 -34.63
N ILE A 6 50.98 3.74 -34.57
CA ILE A 6 49.82 2.90 -34.21
C ILE A 6 49.45 3.11 -32.75
N TYR A 7 50.38 3.21 -31.82
CA TYR A 7 50.12 3.50 -30.41
C TYR A 7 49.55 4.89 -30.19
N ILE A 8 50.04 5.90 -30.89
CA ILE A 8 49.51 7.28 -30.85
C ILE A 8 48.06 7.33 -31.39
N SER A 9 47.75 6.58 -32.45
CA SER A 9 46.42 6.51 -33.02
C SER A 9 45.41 5.82 -32.10
N ILE A 10 45.82 4.79 -31.33
CA ILE A 10 44.95 4.11 -30.37
C ILE A 10 44.68 4.98 -29.14
N VAL A 11 45.63 5.79 -28.69
CA VAL A 11 45.46 6.71 -27.56
C VAL A 11 44.52 7.86 -27.91
N PHE A 12 44.49 8.33 -29.17
CA PHE A 12 43.57 9.36 -29.62
C PHE A 12 42.10 8.87 -29.76
N LEU A 13 41.86 7.58 -29.96
CA LEU A 13 40.52 6.98 -30.03
C LEU A 13 39.87 6.78 -28.66
N SER A 14 40.63 6.84 -27.56
CA SER A 14 40.09 6.68 -26.19
C SER A 14 39.68 8.02 -25.51
N LEU A 15 39.87 9.17 -26.17
CA LEU A 15 39.45 10.49 -25.68
C LEU A 15 38.04 10.89 -26.14
N GLY A 16 37.15 9.92 -26.32
CA GLY A 16 35.74 10.19 -26.50
C GLY A 16 35.15 10.80 -25.22
N CYS A 17 35.04 12.13 -25.16
CA CYS A 17 34.30 12.83 -24.12
C CYS A 17 32.87 12.30 -24.09
N LYS A 18 32.54 11.42 -23.17
CA LYS A 18 31.16 11.18 -22.76
C LYS A 18 30.68 12.48 -22.14
N ARG A 19 29.92 13.29 -22.87
CA ARG A 19 29.14 14.34 -22.23
C ARG A 19 28.12 13.62 -21.33
N PRO A 20 28.04 13.93 -20.04
CA PRO A 20 26.92 13.45 -19.24
C PRO A 20 25.64 13.91 -19.95
N TYR A 21 24.72 12.99 -20.17
CA TYR A 21 23.38 13.32 -20.64
C TYR A 21 22.69 14.06 -19.48
N ASP A 22 22.52 15.36 -19.63
CA ASP A 22 21.63 16.14 -18.78
C ASP A 22 20.21 15.94 -19.33
N PRO A 23 19.37 15.15 -18.66
CA PRO A 23 17.97 15.05 -19.09
C PRO A 23 17.34 16.46 -19.02
N PRO A 24 16.46 16.81 -20.00
CA PRO A 24 15.79 18.10 -19.95
C PRO A 24 15.07 18.23 -18.61
N GLU A 25 15.36 19.30 -17.87
CA GLU A 25 14.66 19.63 -16.64
C GLU A 25 13.14 19.66 -16.95
N ILE A 26 12.39 18.80 -16.29
CA ILE A 26 10.92 18.87 -16.31
C ILE A 26 10.57 20.13 -15.49
N LYS A 27 10.41 21.26 -16.17
CA LYS A 27 10.00 22.50 -15.54
C LYS A 27 8.62 22.27 -14.91
N ASN A 28 8.52 22.49 -13.58
CA ASN A 28 7.32 22.36 -12.78
C ASN A 28 6.86 20.91 -12.45
N ALA A 29 7.77 19.95 -12.27
CA ALA A 29 7.43 18.63 -11.78
C ALA A 29 6.71 18.64 -10.41
N ASP A 30 6.81 19.76 -9.67
CA ASP A 30 6.22 19.94 -8.33
C ASP A 30 4.70 20.15 -8.35
N SER A 31 4.05 20.11 -9.50
CA SER A 31 2.63 20.45 -9.64
C SER A 31 1.77 19.36 -10.27
N PHE A 32 2.35 18.22 -10.68
CA PHE A 32 1.56 17.21 -11.36
C PHE A 32 0.55 16.57 -10.43
N LEU A 33 -0.73 16.60 -10.86
CA LEU A 33 -1.79 15.90 -10.17
C LEU A 33 -1.61 14.39 -10.34
N VAL A 34 -1.69 13.66 -9.23
CA VAL A 34 -1.73 12.22 -9.16
C VAL A 34 -3.14 11.82 -8.75
N VAL A 35 -3.77 10.95 -9.53
CA VAL A 35 -5.15 10.49 -9.32
C VAL A 35 -5.16 8.98 -9.23
N GLU A 36 -5.61 8.46 -8.10
CA GLU A 36 -5.67 7.02 -7.83
C GLU A 36 -7.09 6.59 -7.46
N GLY A 37 -7.52 5.46 -7.95
CA GLY A 37 -8.81 4.88 -7.63
C GLY A 37 -9.47 4.15 -8.80
N VAL A 38 -10.61 3.54 -8.50
CA VAL A 38 -11.47 2.83 -9.45
C VAL A 38 -12.91 3.27 -9.19
N ILE A 39 -13.64 3.63 -10.23
CA ILE A 39 -15.09 3.85 -10.14
C ILE A 39 -15.75 2.49 -9.86
N ASN A 40 -16.29 2.33 -8.65
CA ASN A 40 -16.84 1.07 -8.19
C ASN A 40 -18.21 0.81 -8.82
N GLY A 41 -18.29 -0.25 -9.61
CA GLY A 41 -19.52 -0.68 -10.29
C GLY A 41 -20.42 -1.62 -9.48
N ASN A 42 -20.03 -1.98 -8.24
CA ASN A 42 -20.87 -2.81 -7.38
C ASN A 42 -22.13 -2.05 -6.97
N PRO A 43 -23.30 -2.70 -6.94
CA PRO A 43 -24.51 -2.07 -6.43
C PRO A 43 -24.37 -1.64 -4.96
N LEU A 44 -24.95 -0.49 -4.64
CA LEU A 44 -24.95 0.06 -3.28
C LEU A 44 -23.54 0.15 -2.67
N SER A 45 -22.59 0.62 -3.45
CA SER A 45 -21.20 0.75 -3.05
C SER A 45 -20.66 2.15 -3.31
N SER A 46 -19.78 2.60 -2.43
CA SER A 46 -19.08 3.87 -2.60
C SER A 46 -17.86 3.73 -3.51
N THR A 47 -17.49 4.84 -4.12
CA THR A 47 -16.23 5.01 -4.85
C THR A 47 -15.34 5.96 -4.06
N THR A 48 -14.08 5.59 -3.85
CA THR A 48 -13.06 6.50 -3.29
C THR A 48 -11.99 6.77 -4.33
N ILE A 49 -11.69 8.06 -4.52
CA ILE A 49 -10.62 8.57 -5.39
C ILE A 49 -9.66 9.36 -4.52
N SER A 50 -8.38 9.03 -4.60
CA SER A 50 -7.30 9.73 -3.89
C SER A 50 -6.62 10.72 -4.83
N LEU A 51 -6.48 11.96 -4.38
CA LEU A 51 -5.79 13.04 -5.10
C LEU A 51 -4.56 13.48 -4.34
N SER A 52 -3.43 13.57 -5.03
CA SER A 52 -2.19 14.09 -4.45
C SER A 52 -1.38 14.85 -5.50
N ARG A 53 -0.35 15.58 -5.04
CA ARG A 53 0.61 16.27 -5.91
C ARG A 53 1.96 15.57 -5.85
N LEU A 54 2.56 15.37 -7.02
CA LEU A 54 3.92 14.85 -7.12
C LEU A 54 4.91 15.88 -6.56
N ARG A 55 5.95 15.41 -5.86
CA ARG A 55 7.06 16.24 -5.36
C ARG A 55 8.38 15.84 -5.97
N LYS A 56 9.36 16.75 -5.91
CA LYS A 56 10.75 16.47 -6.29
C LYS A 56 11.38 15.47 -5.31
N LEU A 57 12.28 14.64 -5.83
CA LEU A 57 13.06 13.66 -5.06
C LEU A 57 13.88 14.27 -3.89
N ASP A 58 14.18 15.56 -3.95
CA ASP A 58 14.96 16.28 -2.92
C ASP A 58 14.12 16.62 -1.66
N ASP A 59 12.80 16.47 -1.75
CA ASP A 59 11.89 16.76 -0.65
C ASP A 59 11.60 15.47 0.12
N THR A 60 12.06 15.41 1.37
CA THR A 60 11.88 14.25 2.27
C THR A 60 10.44 14.04 2.72
N SER A 61 9.51 14.90 2.32
CA SER A 61 8.09 14.77 2.64
C SER A 61 7.35 13.91 1.62
N TYR A 62 6.44 13.06 2.13
CA TYR A 62 5.53 12.23 1.33
C TYR A 62 4.68 13.05 0.36
N ASN A 63 4.03 12.41 -0.62
CA ASN A 63 3.08 13.05 -1.54
C ASN A 63 2.14 13.99 -0.79
N GLN A 64 1.93 15.19 -1.33
CA GLN A 64 0.98 16.14 -0.73
C GLN A 64 -0.43 15.78 -1.14
N PRO A 65 -1.34 15.52 -0.19
CA PRO A 65 -2.75 15.40 -0.49
C PRO A 65 -3.29 16.68 -1.16
N GLU A 66 -4.13 16.51 -2.17
CA GLU A 66 -4.88 17.63 -2.77
C GLU A 66 -6.19 17.80 -2.02
N PHE A 67 -6.36 18.95 -1.36
CA PHE A 67 -7.54 19.25 -0.56
C PHE A 67 -8.49 20.20 -1.29
N SER A 68 -9.76 20.22 -0.85
CA SER A 68 -10.78 21.14 -1.31
C SER A 68 -11.08 21.08 -2.82
N ALA A 69 -10.80 19.96 -3.47
CA ALA A 69 -11.22 19.74 -4.85
C ALA A 69 -12.72 19.39 -4.94
N GLN A 70 -13.33 19.72 -6.06
CA GLN A 70 -14.65 19.22 -6.42
C GLN A 70 -14.46 18.00 -7.33
N VAL A 71 -14.84 16.83 -6.82
CA VAL A 71 -14.68 15.56 -7.53
C VAL A 71 -16.05 14.98 -7.84
N MET A 72 -16.28 14.60 -9.09
CA MET A 72 -17.56 14.06 -9.57
C MET A 72 -17.34 12.88 -10.51
N ILE A 73 -18.21 11.88 -10.41
CA ILE A 73 -18.39 10.85 -11.44
C ILE A 73 -19.48 11.34 -12.37
N GLU A 74 -19.22 11.37 -13.66
CA GLU A 74 -20.18 11.78 -14.68
C GLU A 74 -20.55 10.59 -15.58
N GLU A 75 -21.84 10.34 -15.75
CA GLU A 75 -22.37 9.41 -16.74
C GLU A 75 -22.41 10.09 -18.12
N GLU A 76 -22.19 9.38 -19.21
CA GLU A 76 -22.21 9.92 -20.56
C GLU A 76 -23.52 10.60 -20.98
N SER A 77 -24.61 10.35 -20.26
CA SER A 77 -25.90 11.07 -20.45
C SER A 77 -25.96 12.42 -19.72
N GLY A 78 -24.93 12.76 -18.92
CA GLY A 78 -24.81 14.02 -18.19
C GLY A 78 -25.20 13.96 -16.70
N SER A 79 -25.65 12.81 -16.19
CA SER A 79 -25.90 12.65 -14.75
C SER A 79 -24.57 12.70 -13.98
N GLN A 80 -24.53 13.42 -12.87
CA GLN A 80 -23.31 13.60 -12.07
C GLN A 80 -23.52 13.14 -10.62
N PHE A 81 -22.48 12.49 -10.06
CA PHE A 81 -22.46 11.99 -8.68
C PHE A 81 -21.26 12.59 -7.97
N ARG A 82 -21.50 13.37 -6.93
CA ARG A 82 -20.45 14.05 -6.18
C ARG A 82 -19.74 13.10 -5.23
N LEU A 83 -18.40 13.25 -5.14
CA LEU A 83 -17.58 12.70 -4.09
C LEU A 83 -17.27 13.78 -3.06
N ASN A 84 -17.39 13.44 -1.77
CA ASN A 84 -17.08 14.35 -0.67
C ASN A 84 -15.71 14.04 -0.13
N GLU A 85 -14.97 15.08 0.23
CA GLU A 85 -13.67 14.93 0.88
C GLU A 85 -13.82 14.18 2.21
N SER A 86 -13.07 13.10 2.38
CA SER A 86 -13.07 12.25 3.57
C SER A 86 -11.77 12.32 4.38
N GLY A 87 -10.80 13.12 3.94
CA GLY A 87 -9.51 13.37 4.58
C GLY A 87 -8.33 12.83 3.76
N ASN A 88 -7.12 13.34 4.03
CA ASN A 88 -5.88 12.92 3.38
C ASN A 88 -5.89 12.94 1.84
N GLY A 89 -6.69 13.81 1.22
CA GLY A 89 -6.85 13.87 -0.23
C GLY A 89 -7.78 12.79 -0.79
N ASP A 90 -8.47 12.04 0.04
CA ASP A 90 -9.48 11.07 -0.37
C ASP A 90 -10.85 11.74 -0.55
N TYR A 91 -11.51 11.37 -1.63
CA TYR A 91 -12.86 11.82 -2.00
C TYR A 91 -13.76 10.61 -2.20
N THR A 92 -14.83 10.52 -1.41
CA THR A 92 -15.70 9.34 -1.37
C THR A 92 -17.13 9.70 -1.74
N SER A 93 -17.75 8.94 -2.65
CA SER A 93 -19.15 9.09 -3.00
C SER A 93 -20.06 8.51 -1.90
N ALA A 94 -21.34 8.91 -1.90
CA ALA A 94 -22.38 8.08 -1.29
C ALA A 94 -22.43 6.72 -1.99
N ASP A 95 -23.15 5.75 -1.39
CA ASP A 95 -23.41 4.48 -2.04
C ASP A 95 -24.18 4.68 -3.34
N LEU A 96 -23.65 4.18 -4.43
CA LEU A 96 -24.18 4.31 -5.77
C LEU A 96 -24.55 2.95 -6.34
N THR A 97 -25.46 2.96 -7.30
CA THR A 97 -25.70 1.82 -8.19
C THR A 97 -25.58 2.32 -9.62
N LEU A 98 -24.44 2.06 -10.22
CA LEU A 98 -24.15 2.49 -11.59
C LEU A 98 -24.84 1.57 -12.60
N ASN A 99 -25.28 2.15 -13.71
CA ASN A 99 -25.84 1.39 -14.83
C ASN A 99 -24.67 0.75 -15.64
N GLY A 100 -24.52 -0.56 -15.56
CA GLY A 100 -23.43 -1.29 -16.25
C GLY A 100 -23.45 -1.19 -17.78
N ALA A 101 -24.57 -0.71 -18.39
CA ALA A 101 -24.65 -0.48 -19.83
C ALA A 101 -24.18 0.92 -20.26
N LYS A 102 -23.81 1.77 -19.30
CA LYS A 102 -23.37 3.15 -19.53
C LYS A 102 -21.86 3.27 -19.33
N ARG A 103 -21.34 4.42 -19.78
CA ARG A 103 -19.94 4.80 -19.58
C ARG A 103 -19.85 5.94 -18.59
N TYR A 104 -18.78 5.97 -17.82
CA TYR A 104 -18.54 6.96 -16.78
C TYR A 104 -17.16 7.56 -16.92
N ARG A 105 -17.00 8.79 -16.44
CA ARG A 105 -15.70 9.46 -16.31
C ARG A 105 -15.61 10.17 -14.97
N LEU A 106 -14.38 10.49 -14.59
CA LEU A 106 -14.08 11.33 -13.44
C LEU A 106 -13.90 12.78 -13.91
N LEU A 107 -14.50 13.72 -13.19
CA LEU A 107 -14.27 15.15 -13.31
C LEU A 107 -13.66 15.66 -12.02
N ILE A 108 -12.63 16.49 -12.12
CA ILE A 108 -11.95 17.11 -10.98
C ILE A 108 -11.78 18.59 -11.26
N ASN A 109 -12.22 19.44 -10.31
CA ASN A 109 -11.87 20.85 -10.27
C ASN A 109 -11.13 21.11 -8.97
N THR A 110 -9.85 21.48 -9.06
CA THR A 110 -8.98 21.70 -7.91
C THR A 110 -9.19 23.08 -7.30
N ALA A 111 -8.74 23.28 -6.06
CA ALA A 111 -8.92 24.54 -5.34
C ALA A 111 -8.26 25.76 -6.04
N ASP A 112 -7.23 25.52 -6.84
CA ASP A 112 -6.55 26.52 -7.67
C ASP A 112 -7.29 26.79 -9.02
N GLY A 113 -8.45 26.18 -9.23
CA GLY A 113 -9.32 26.41 -10.38
C GLY A 113 -8.91 25.66 -11.65
N LYS A 114 -8.10 24.62 -11.56
CA LYS A 114 -7.76 23.77 -12.69
C LYS A 114 -8.78 22.66 -12.89
N ASP A 115 -9.16 22.41 -14.13
CA ASP A 115 -10.11 21.38 -14.52
C ASP A 115 -9.42 20.18 -15.15
N TYR A 116 -9.82 18.98 -14.72
CA TYR A 116 -9.34 17.71 -15.26
C TYR A 116 -10.51 16.76 -15.52
N ALA A 117 -10.36 15.93 -16.55
CA ALA A 117 -11.32 14.88 -16.85
C ALA A 117 -10.62 13.60 -17.25
N SER A 118 -11.17 12.46 -16.87
CA SER A 118 -10.79 11.19 -17.47
C SER A 118 -11.54 10.95 -18.78
N ASP A 119 -11.06 10.00 -19.59
CA ASP A 119 -11.85 9.44 -20.68
C ASP A 119 -13.10 8.73 -20.12
N PHE A 120 -14.17 8.66 -20.93
CA PHE A 120 -15.31 7.81 -20.61
C PHE A 120 -14.93 6.34 -20.72
N THR A 121 -15.15 5.58 -19.65
CA THR A 121 -14.86 4.16 -19.52
C THR A 121 -16.12 3.34 -19.25
N PRO A 122 -16.28 2.15 -19.86
CA PRO A 122 -17.39 1.26 -19.54
C PRO A 122 -17.19 0.63 -18.17
N VAL A 123 -18.28 0.24 -17.51
CA VAL A 123 -18.22 -0.57 -16.27
C VAL A 123 -17.93 -2.02 -16.63
N LEU A 124 -16.74 -2.51 -16.31
CA LEU A 124 -16.36 -3.90 -16.54
C LEU A 124 -16.90 -4.80 -15.42
N GLN A 125 -17.32 -6.00 -15.79
CA GLN A 125 -17.74 -7.00 -14.82
C GLN A 125 -16.51 -7.84 -14.41
N THR A 126 -16.19 -7.83 -13.13
CA THR A 126 -15.06 -8.58 -12.59
C THR A 126 -15.54 -9.97 -12.18
N PRO A 127 -14.95 -11.05 -12.70
CA PRO A 127 -15.27 -12.41 -12.28
C PRO A 127 -14.95 -12.64 -10.79
N PRO A 128 -15.54 -13.67 -10.15
CA PRO A 128 -15.19 -14.01 -8.79
C PRO A 128 -13.76 -14.57 -8.69
N ILE A 129 -13.14 -14.40 -7.53
CA ILE A 129 -11.90 -15.10 -7.17
C ILE A 129 -12.26 -16.56 -6.84
N ASP A 130 -11.70 -17.52 -7.58
CA ASP A 130 -11.95 -18.96 -7.34
C ASP A 130 -11.27 -19.40 -6.04
N THR A 131 -9.93 -19.23 -5.99
CA THR A 131 -9.13 -19.71 -4.87
C THR A 131 -8.04 -18.70 -4.49
N LEU A 132 -7.73 -18.62 -3.21
CA LEU A 132 -6.53 -18.00 -2.69
C LEU A 132 -5.69 -19.09 -2.04
N THR A 133 -4.42 -19.16 -2.42
CA THR A 133 -3.44 -20.11 -1.87
C THR A 133 -2.17 -19.39 -1.47
N TRP A 134 -1.33 -20.06 -0.71
CA TRP A 134 0.00 -19.59 -0.38
C TRP A 134 1.00 -20.75 -0.36
N GLU A 135 2.25 -20.43 -0.60
CA GLU A 135 3.37 -21.36 -0.52
C GLU A 135 4.50 -20.75 0.28
N GLN A 136 5.18 -21.58 1.05
CA GLN A 136 6.37 -21.19 1.81
C GLN A 136 7.61 -21.82 1.20
N ASN A 137 8.53 -20.96 0.71
CA ASN A 137 9.86 -21.35 0.21
C ASN A 137 10.97 -20.59 0.95
N SER A 138 10.98 -20.24 2.12
CA SER A 138 11.62 -19.23 2.93
C SER A 138 10.59 -18.14 3.19
N ASP A 139 10.32 -17.28 2.23
CA ASP A 139 9.22 -16.32 2.27
C ASP A 139 7.88 -17.02 2.04
N VAL A 140 6.80 -16.39 2.47
CA VAL A 140 5.44 -16.82 2.12
C VAL A 140 4.97 -16.02 0.90
N THR A 141 4.64 -16.71 -0.17
CA THR A 141 4.11 -16.12 -1.42
C THR A 141 2.62 -16.38 -1.53
N LEU A 142 1.85 -15.35 -1.84
CA LEU A 142 0.40 -15.40 -1.99
C LEU A 142 0.02 -15.54 -3.47
N TYR A 143 -0.97 -16.40 -3.75
CA TYR A 143 -1.43 -16.69 -5.11
C TYR A 143 -2.95 -16.60 -5.20
N VAL A 144 -3.43 -16.30 -6.41
CA VAL A 144 -4.83 -16.24 -6.78
C VAL A 144 -5.12 -17.08 -8.01
N ASP A 145 -6.26 -17.78 -7.99
CA ASP A 145 -6.86 -18.40 -9.15
C ASP A 145 -8.18 -17.70 -9.46
N THR A 146 -8.46 -17.49 -10.74
CA THR A 146 -9.71 -16.89 -11.22
C THR A 146 -10.01 -17.33 -12.64
N HIS A 147 -11.29 -17.39 -13.03
CA HIS A 147 -11.71 -17.60 -14.40
C HIS A 147 -12.96 -16.78 -14.72
N ASP A 148 -13.11 -16.43 -15.98
CA ASP A 148 -14.35 -15.86 -16.49
C ASP A 148 -15.07 -16.88 -17.38
N PRO A 149 -16.17 -17.50 -16.92
CA PRO A 149 -16.91 -18.49 -17.71
C PRO A 149 -17.52 -17.91 -19.00
N LEU A 150 -17.70 -16.58 -19.06
CA LEU A 150 -18.17 -15.88 -20.26
C LEU A 150 -17.04 -15.49 -21.21
N ASN A 151 -15.79 -15.67 -20.79
CA ASN A 151 -14.58 -15.40 -21.58
C ASN A 151 -14.50 -13.93 -22.10
N GLN A 152 -15.04 -12.97 -21.34
CA GLN A 152 -15.10 -11.55 -21.68
C GLN A 152 -13.99 -10.74 -21.03
N THR A 153 -13.56 -11.14 -19.83
CA THR A 153 -12.47 -10.52 -19.10
C THR A 153 -11.14 -11.15 -19.56
N LYS A 154 -10.13 -10.31 -19.81
CA LYS A 154 -8.81 -10.78 -20.25
C LYS A 154 -7.67 -10.21 -19.42
N TYR A 155 -7.92 -9.16 -18.71
CA TYR A 155 -6.90 -8.40 -17.98
C TYR A 155 -7.36 -8.16 -16.56
N TYR A 156 -6.46 -8.41 -15.62
CA TYR A 156 -6.74 -8.37 -14.20
C TYR A 156 -5.68 -7.55 -13.45
N ARG A 157 -6.11 -6.90 -12.38
CA ARG A 157 -5.25 -6.34 -11.35
C ARG A 157 -5.72 -6.85 -10.00
N TRP A 158 -4.78 -7.11 -9.12
CA TRP A 158 -5.05 -7.43 -7.72
C TRP A 158 -4.32 -6.47 -6.80
N ASP A 159 -4.97 -6.14 -5.72
CA ASP A 159 -4.38 -5.57 -4.52
C ASP A 159 -4.99 -6.28 -3.30
N TYR A 160 -4.44 -6.03 -2.12
CA TYR A 160 -5.00 -6.59 -0.90
C TYR A 160 -4.80 -5.67 0.28
N VAL A 161 -5.74 -5.76 1.24
CA VAL A 161 -5.60 -5.21 2.58
C VAL A 161 -5.18 -6.35 3.48
N GLU A 162 -4.02 -6.20 4.10
CA GLU A 162 -3.49 -7.18 5.04
C GLU A 162 -3.75 -6.75 6.48
N THR A 163 -3.97 -7.72 7.33
CA THR A 163 -4.09 -7.53 8.79
C THR A 163 -3.36 -8.65 9.47
N TRP A 164 -2.58 -8.35 10.49
CA TRP A 164 -1.86 -9.36 11.24
C TRP A 164 -1.97 -9.12 12.73
N GLU A 165 -1.99 -10.22 13.47
CA GLU A 165 -1.91 -10.27 14.92
C GLU A 165 -0.46 -10.46 15.32
N TYR A 166 -0.04 -9.76 16.36
CA TYR A 166 1.27 -9.93 16.96
C TYR A 166 1.25 -9.55 18.43
N HIS A 167 2.26 -10.00 19.17
CA HIS A 167 2.39 -9.73 20.58
C HIS A 167 3.58 -8.84 20.90
N SER A 168 3.50 -8.07 22.00
CA SER A 168 4.68 -7.51 22.63
C SER A 168 5.54 -8.65 23.21
N PHE A 169 6.82 -8.41 23.44
CA PHE A 169 7.74 -9.47 23.90
C PHE A 169 7.36 -10.01 25.28
N TYR A 170 6.94 -9.11 26.20
CA TYR A 170 6.46 -9.49 27.53
C TYR A 170 4.97 -9.17 27.67
N GLU A 171 4.25 -10.04 28.36
CA GLU A 171 2.91 -9.74 28.84
C GLU A 171 2.99 -9.06 30.23
N SER A 172 2.68 -7.76 30.29
CA SER A 172 2.63 -7.03 31.56
C SER A 172 1.26 -7.16 32.21
N ILE A 173 1.27 -7.42 33.50
CA ILE A 173 0.07 -7.44 34.36
C ILE A 173 -0.01 -6.21 35.28
N VAL A 174 0.82 -5.20 35.02
CA VAL A 174 0.87 -3.96 35.78
C VAL A 174 0.86 -2.77 34.86
N LYS A 175 0.37 -1.63 35.35
CA LYS A 175 0.42 -0.36 34.62
C LYS A 175 0.87 0.78 35.50
N TYR A 176 1.48 1.78 34.90
CA TYR A 176 1.71 3.07 35.54
C TYR A 176 0.42 3.90 35.49
N ILE A 177 0.03 4.42 36.65
CA ILE A 177 -0.93 5.51 36.78
C ILE A 177 -0.19 6.66 37.46
N PRO A 178 -0.69 7.92 37.45
CA PRO A 178 0.06 9.03 38.02
C PRO A 178 0.65 8.68 39.39
N ASP A 179 2.00 8.74 39.46
CA ASP A 179 2.85 8.57 40.64
C ASP A 179 2.87 7.17 41.27
N THR A 180 2.31 6.13 40.63
CA THR A 180 2.38 4.76 41.18
C THR A 180 2.20 3.69 40.08
N VAL A 181 2.62 2.46 40.38
CA VAL A 181 2.33 1.28 39.57
C VAL A 181 1.30 0.41 40.29
N VAL A 182 0.31 -0.03 39.54
CA VAL A 182 -0.77 -0.89 40.06
C VAL A 182 -0.95 -2.15 39.21
N TYR A 183 -1.58 -3.18 39.73
CA TYR A 183 -1.99 -4.32 38.93
C TYR A 183 -3.06 -3.91 37.91
N ASP A 184 -2.91 -4.39 36.68
CA ASP A 184 -3.92 -4.28 35.60
C ASP A 184 -3.98 -5.59 34.83
N THR A 185 -4.83 -6.49 35.26
CA THR A 185 -5.05 -7.79 34.61
C THR A 185 -6.22 -7.75 33.61
N GLN A 186 -6.89 -6.60 33.46
CA GLN A 186 -8.09 -6.46 32.61
C GLN A 186 -7.81 -5.82 31.27
N ASN A 187 -6.76 -5.00 31.17
CA ASN A 187 -6.46 -4.22 29.97
C ASN A 187 -5.08 -4.64 29.43
N SER A 188 -4.99 -5.89 28.95
CA SER A 188 -3.75 -6.37 28.34
C SER A 188 -3.38 -5.54 27.11
N THR A 189 -2.14 -5.11 27.06
CA THR A 189 -1.52 -4.45 25.88
C THR A 189 -0.54 -5.39 25.19
N HIS A 190 -0.64 -6.68 25.44
CA HIS A 190 0.25 -7.71 24.89
C HIS A 190 -0.13 -8.06 23.46
N GLY A 191 -1.39 -8.27 23.14
CA GLY A 191 -1.87 -8.62 21.81
C GLY A 191 -2.40 -7.42 21.03
N CYS A 192 -1.90 -7.24 19.80
CA CYS A 192 -2.32 -6.17 18.88
C CYS A 192 -2.60 -6.69 17.48
N TRP A 193 -3.41 -5.91 16.77
CA TRP A 193 -3.65 -6.04 15.33
C TRP A 193 -3.12 -4.81 14.61
N GLN A 194 -2.50 -5.03 13.47
CA GLN A 194 -2.06 -3.96 12.57
C GLN A 194 -2.58 -4.23 11.17
N THR A 195 -2.91 -3.16 10.44
CA THR A 195 -3.42 -3.23 9.07
C THR A 195 -2.47 -2.49 8.13
N GLY A 196 -2.26 -3.07 6.95
CA GLY A 196 -1.46 -2.50 5.88
C GLY A 196 -2.12 -2.73 4.52
N HIS A 197 -1.52 -2.18 3.48
CA HIS A 197 -1.94 -2.35 2.09
C HIS A 197 -0.81 -2.96 1.27
N SER A 198 -1.16 -3.73 0.24
CA SER A 198 -0.18 -4.21 -0.73
C SER A 198 0.53 -3.04 -1.41
N THR A 199 1.85 -3.15 -1.55
CA THR A 199 2.68 -2.14 -2.23
C THR A 199 3.10 -2.59 -3.63
N GLU A 200 2.99 -3.89 -3.92
CA GLU A 200 3.29 -4.45 -5.24
C GLU A 200 2.09 -4.30 -6.18
N ILE A 201 2.36 -3.95 -7.44
CA ILE A 201 1.36 -3.96 -8.50
C ILE A 201 1.28 -5.38 -9.06
N SER A 202 0.17 -6.07 -8.83
CA SER A 202 -0.04 -7.44 -9.28
C SER A 202 -1.00 -7.47 -10.46
N LEU A 203 -0.53 -8.01 -11.59
CA LEU A 203 -1.25 -8.03 -12.86
C LEU A 203 -1.31 -9.44 -13.44
N GLY A 204 -2.39 -9.74 -14.14
CA GLY A 204 -2.54 -10.98 -14.90
C GLY A 204 -3.29 -10.75 -16.21
N ASN A 205 -3.02 -11.63 -17.17
CA ASN A 205 -3.79 -11.66 -18.42
C ASN A 205 -3.90 -13.07 -18.96
N SER A 206 -5.01 -13.35 -19.65
CA SER A 206 -5.31 -14.61 -20.31
C SER A 206 -5.32 -14.52 -21.83
N THR A 207 -4.74 -13.45 -22.39
CA THR A 207 -4.80 -13.15 -23.85
C THR A 207 -4.16 -14.22 -24.74
N ALA A 208 -3.18 -14.96 -24.21
CA ALA A 208 -2.52 -16.04 -24.90
C ALA A 208 -3.27 -17.39 -24.79
N LEU A 209 -4.36 -17.45 -24.02
CA LEU A 209 -5.13 -18.66 -23.75
C LEU A 209 -6.43 -18.68 -24.56
N ASN A 210 -6.92 -19.88 -24.85
CA ASN A 210 -8.19 -20.06 -25.54
C ASN A 210 -9.42 -19.75 -24.67
N SER A 211 -9.25 -19.84 -23.35
CA SER A 211 -10.25 -19.51 -22.33
C SER A 211 -9.65 -18.55 -21.30
N ASP A 212 -10.52 -17.76 -20.67
CA ASP A 212 -10.09 -16.89 -19.59
C ASP A 212 -9.96 -17.68 -18.30
N VAL A 213 -8.77 -18.20 -18.07
CA VAL A 213 -8.40 -18.95 -16.85
C VAL A 213 -7.02 -18.47 -16.42
N ILE A 214 -6.92 -17.98 -15.21
CA ILE A 214 -5.65 -17.61 -14.59
C ILE A 214 -5.47 -18.52 -13.38
N THR A 215 -4.37 -19.25 -13.35
CA THR A 215 -4.03 -20.15 -12.25
C THR A 215 -2.70 -19.74 -11.64
N HIS A 216 -2.64 -19.79 -10.31
CA HIS A 216 -1.42 -19.60 -9.55
C HIS A 216 -0.73 -18.25 -9.86
N ALA A 217 -1.51 -17.18 -10.03
CA ALA A 217 -0.94 -15.85 -10.23
C ALA A 217 -0.43 -15.29 -8.90
N ARG A 218 0.86 -14.95 -8.85
CA ARG A 218 1.48 -14.33 -7.68
C ARG A 218 0.91 -12.92 -7.45
N ILE A 219 0.47 -12.65 -6.21
CA ILE A 219 -0.09 -11.35 -5.83
C ILE A 219 0.72 -10.61 -4.77
N GLY A 220 1.61 -11.29 -4.06
CA GLY A 220 2.46 -10.66 -3.05
C GLY A 220 3.38 -11.64 -2.35
N THR A 221 4.30 -11.11 -1.55
CA THR A 221 5.24 -11.92 -0.76
C THR A 221 5.37 -11.33 0.64
N ILE A 222 5.36 -12.19 1.64
CA ILE A 222 5.64 -11.86 3.04
C ILE A 222 7.06 -12.36 3.33
N PRO A 223 8.01 -11.46 3.65
CA PRO A 223 9.40 -11.84 3.90
C PRO A 223 9.52 -12.81 5.08
N HIS A 224 10.48 -13.73 5.00
CA HIS A 224 10.79 -14.69 6.05
C HIS A 224 11.03 -13.98 7.40
N ASN A 225 10.51 -14.56 8.47
CA ASN A 225 10.57 -14.00 9.82
C ASN A 225 9.97 -12.57 9.95
N SER A 226 9.07 -12.21 9.06
CA SER A 226 8.28 -10.99 9.22
C SER A 226 7.34 -11.12 10.43
N GLN A 227 7.17 -10.05 11.20
CA GLN A 227 6.18 -9.95 12.27
C GLN A 227 4.75 -10.28 11.80
N LYS A 228 4.47 -10.11 10.51
CA LYS A 228 3.12 -10.32 9.94
C LYS A 228 2.57 -11.74 10.14
N CYS A 229 3.45 -12.72 10.25
CA CYS A 229 3.05 -14.13 10.46
C CYS A 229 3.51 -14.67 11.82
N SER A 230 3.80 -13.80 12.80
CA SER A 230 4.20 -14.24 14.14
C SER A 230 3.08 -14.94 14.90
N GLU A 231 1.82 -14.57 14.66
CA GLU A 231 0.64 -15.19 15.24
C GLU A 231 -0.33 -15.64 14.15
N ARG A 232 -1.03 -14.70 13.59
CA ARG A 232 -2.00 -14.93 12.53
C ARG A 232 -2.01 -13.78 11.55
N TYR A 233 -2.06 -14.11 10.26
CA TYR A 233 -2.13 -13.17 9.14
C TYR A 233 -3.43 -13.33 8.36
N SER A 234 -3.95 -12.24 7.84
CA SER A 234 -5.09 -12.22 6.93
C SER A 234 -4.83 -11.29 5.75
N ALA A 235 -5.18 -11.71 4.54
CA ALA A 235 -5.25 -10.87 3.35
C ALA A 235 -6.68 -10.84 2.82
N LEU A 236 -7.27 -9.64 2.70
CA LEU A 236 -8.48 -9.40 1.91
C LEU A 236 -8.05 -9.00 0.51
N VAL A 237 -8.05 -9.94 -0.41
CA VAL A 237 -7.65 -9.73 -1.79
C VAL A 237 -8.82 -9.14 -2.57
N ARG A 238 -8.54 -8.08 -3.33
CA ARG A 238 -9.48 -7.43 -4.24
C ARG A 238 -9.03 -7.64 -5.67
N GLN A 239 -9.96 -8.01 -6.52
CA GLN A 239 -9.75 -8.25 -7.94
C GLN A 239 -10.52 -7.24 -8.77
N TYR A 240 -9.87 -6.73 -9.81
CA TYR A 240 -10.40 -5.74 -10.74
C TYR A 240 -10.23 -6.23 -12.17
N ALA A 241 -11.30 -6.19 -12.96
CA ALA A 241 -11.21 -6.32 -14.40
C ALA A 241 -10.67 -5.02 -15.01
N LEU A 242 -9.74 -5.13 -15.94
CA LEU A 242 -9.15 -4.01 -16.65
C LEU A 242 -9.47 -4.06 -18.15
N SER A 243 -9.55 -2.87 -18.76
CA SER A 243 -9.42 -2.75 -20.21
C SER A 243 -7.96 -3.01 -20.64
N GLN A 244 -7.73 -3.30 -21.92
CA GLN A 244 -6.37 -3.44 -22.44
C GLN A 244 -5.52 -2.20 -22.14
N LYS A 245 -6.04 -1.00 -22.38
CA LYS A 245 -5.33 0.26 -22.09
C LYS A 245 -5.01 0.43 -20.61
N GLY A 246 -5.95 0.07 -19.72
CA GLY A 246 -5.73 0.08 -18.29
C GLY A 246 -4.63 -0.89 -17.87
N TYR A 247 -4.64 -2.10 -18.42
CA TYR A 247 -3.58 -3.08 -18.18
C TYR A 247 -2.21 -2.59 -18.66
N GLU A 248 -2.13 -2.03 -19.87
CA GLU A 248 -0.89 -1.45 -20.42
C GLU A 248 -0.34 -0.32 -19.54
N TYR A 249 -1.21 0.57 -19.05
CA TYR A 249 -0.83 1.61 -18.09
C TYR A 249 -0.22 1.02 -16.80
N TRP A 250 -0.93 0.08 -16.17
CA TRP A 250 -0.46 -0.56 -14.94
C TRP A 250 0.83 -1.37 -15.16
N LEU A 251 1.00 -1.99 -16.33
CA LEU A 251 2.22 -2.73 -16.69
C LEU A 251 3.43 -1.77 -16.82
N VAL A 252 3.25 -0.58 -17.40
CA VAL A 252 4.30 0.43 -17.44
C VAL A 252 4.63 0.91 -16.03
N LEU A 253 3.63 1.20 -15.21
CA LEU A 253 3.84 1.64 -13.83
C LEU A 253 4.53 0.57 -12.98
N GLN A 254 4.17 -0.71 -13.15
CA GLN A 254 4.83 -1.84 -12.51
C GLN A 254 6.33 -1.89 -12.87
N LYS A 255 6.66 -1.75 -14.14
CA LYS A 255 8.07 -1.72 -14.59
C LYS A 255 8.83 -0.54 -14.01
N LEU A 256 8.23 0.64 -13.96
CA LEU A 256 8.84 1.84 -13.40
C LEU A 256 9.08 1.73 -11.89
N SER A 257 8.17 1.08 -11.14
CA SER A 257 8.25 1.00 -9.69
C SER A 257 9.07 -0.20 -9.17
N GLN A 258 9.07 -1.31 -9.90
CA GLN A 258 9.67 -2.58 -9.44
C GLN A 258 10.99 -2.95 -10.14
N GLN A 259 11.37 -2.28 -11.22
CA GLN A 259 12.54 -2.61 -12.04
C GLN A 259 13.51 -1.43 -12.17
N LEU A 260 13.60 -0.56 -11.17
CA LEU A 260 14.54 0.55 -11.15
C LEU A 260 15.99 0.04 -11.19
N GLY A 261 16.82 0.60 -12.10
CA GLY A 261 18.26 0.34 -12.19
C GLY A 261 18.68 -0.60 -13.32
N THR A 262 17.82 -0.91 -14.28
CA THR A 262 18.21 -1.68 -15.48
C THR A 262 18.57 -0.78 -16.66
N LEU A 263 19.41 -1.30 -17.57
CA LEU A 263 19.87 -0.55 -18.76
C LEU A 263 18.74 -0.22 -19.77
N PHE A 264 17.55 -0.79 -19.57
CA PHE A 264 16.37 -0.67 -20.42
C PHE A 264 15.17 -0.07 -19.68
N ASP A 265 15.42 0.79 -18.68
CA ASP A 265 14.34 1.42 -17.92
C ASP A 265 13.37 2.18 -18.83
N VAL A 266 12.09 1.93 -18.61
CA VAL A 266 11.01 2.67 -19.28
C VAL A 266 11.10 4.12 -18.84
N GLN A 267 11.09 5.05 -19.79
CA GLN A 267 11.12 6.48 -19.44
C GLN A 267 9.77 6.91 -18.84
N PRO A 268 9.75 7.71 -17.75
CA PRO A 268 8.51 8.23 -17.15
C PRO A 268 7.61 8.97 -18.14
N SER A 269 8.19 9.56 -19.22
CA SER A 269 7.46 10.21 -20.31
C SER A 269 6.56 9.26 -21.13
N GLN A 270 6.68 7.95 -20.95
CA GLN A 270 5.84 6.94 -21.59
C GLN A 270 4.59 6.57 -20.77
N LEU A 271 4.49 7.06 -19.52
CA LEU A 271 3.33 6.81 -18.68
C LEU A 271 2.17 7.73 -19.09
N GLN A 272 1.36 7.28 -20.02
CA GLN A 272 0.16 8.00 -20.46
C GLN A 272 -1.07 7.36 -19.79
N GLY A 273 -1.68 8.12 -18.86
CA GLY A 273 -2.97 7.80 -18.28
C GLY A 273 -4.14 8.14 -19.21
N ASN A 274 -5.35 8.05 -18.66
CA ASN A 274 -6.56 8.49 -19.35
C ASN A 274 -7.18 9.74 -18.72
N ILE A 275 -6.40 10.51 -17.97
CA ILE A 275 -6.84 11.75 -17.32
C ILE A 275 -6.08 12.90 -17.96
N HIS A 276 -6.80 13.95 -18.31
CA HIS A 276 -6.25 15.10 -19.02
C HIS A 276 -6.64 16.39 -18.32
N SER A 277 -5.71 17.36 -18.28
CA SER A 277 -6.06 18.75 -17.95
C SER A 277 -6.91 19.33 -19.07
N LEU A 278 -7.99 20.02 -18.71
CA LEU A 278 -8.87 20.73 -19.65
C LEU A 278 -8.44 22.19 -19.84
N SER A 279 -7.58 22.69 -18.95
CA SER A 279 -7.18 24.11 -18.90
C SER A 279 -5.73 24.36 -19.32
N SER A 280 -4.90 23.31 -19.44
CA SER A 280 -3.46 23.41 -19.75
C SER A 280 -2.92 22.11 -20.35
N ASP A 281 -1.66 22.14 -20.84
CA ASP A 281 -0.93 20.93 -21.23
C ASP A 281 -0.22 20.25 -20.04
N GLU A 282 -0.66 20.49 -18.83
CA GLU A 282 -0.09 19.90 -17.60
C GLU A 282 -0.29 18.38 -17.60
N PRO A 283 0.78 17.58 -17.44
CA PRO A 283 0.65 16.13 -17.34
C PRO A 283 -0.09 15.74 -16.06
N VAL A 284 -0.90 14.69 -16.16
CA VAL A 284 -1.59 14.07 -15.03
C VAL A 284 -1.17 12.61 -14.93
N ILE A 285 -0.87 12.17 -13.72
CA ILE A 285 -0.51 10.77 -13.46
C ILE A 285 -1.75 10.08 -12.89
N GLY A 286 -2.20 9.05 -13.55
CA GLY A 286 -3.34 8.25 -13.10
C GLY A 286 -4.08 7.59 -14.26
N TYR A 287 -4.79 6.53 -13.94
CA TYR A 287 -5.68 5.85 -14.87
C TYR A 287 -6.95 5.46 -14.14
N ILE A 288 -8.07 6.05 -14.54
CA ILE A 288 -9.38 5.73 -13.98
C ILE A 288 -10.04 4.64 -14.83
N SER A 289 -10.33 3.53 -14.18
CA SER A 289 -11.19 2.46 -14.68
C SER A 289 -12.51 2.45 -13.94
N ALA A 290 -13.53 1.82 -14.53
CA ALA A 290 -14.77 1.50 -13.85
C ALA A 290 -14.96 -0.02 -13.92
N SER A 291 -15.14 -0.67 -12.78
CA SER A 291 -15.39 -2.12 -12.70
C SER A 291 -16.13 -2.49 -11.42
N THR A 292 -16.82 -3.62 -11.46
CA THR A 292 -17.17 -4.29 -10.22
C THR A 292 -15.89 -4.78 -9.54
N ILE A 293 -15.91 -4.86 -8.21
CA ILE A 293 -14.78 -5.32 -7.40
C ILE A 293 -15.20 -6.63 -6.75
N THR A 294 -14.42 -7.69 -6.91
CA THR A 294 -14.64 -8.95 -6.21
C THR A 294 -13.58 -9.14 -5.14
N GLU A 295 -14.01 -9.61 -3.97
CA GLU A 295 -13.16 -9.72 -2.81
C GLU A 295 -13.19 -11.14 -2.26
N LYS A 296 -12.05 -11.60 -1.76
CA LYS A 296 -11.93 -12.86 -1.04
C LYS A 296 -10.88 -12.73 0.06
N ARG A 297 -11.18 -13.29 1.24
CA ARG A 297 -10.26 -13.26 2.38
C ARG A 297 -9.61 -14.62 2.58
N MET A 298 -8.33 -14.61 2.90
CA MET A 298 -7.59 -15.77 3.39
C MET A 298 -6.96 -15.49 4.73
N PHE A 299 -6.61 -16.57 5.43
CA PHE A 299 -5.85 -16.54 6.68
C PHE A 299 -4.65 -17.48 6.61
N ILE A 300 -3.58 -17.12 7.30
CA ILE A 300 -2.40 -17.96 7.51
C ILE A 300 -2.14 -17.96 9.01
N ASP A 301 -2.25 -19.12 9.64
CA ASP A 301 -1.93 -19.30 11.06
C ASP A 301 -0.44 -19.65 11.20
N HIS A 302 0.22 -19.09 12.19
CA HIS A 302 1.64 -19.35 12.50
C HIS A 302 1.96 -20.86 12.51
N SER A 303 1.08 -21.65 13.12
CA SER A 303 1.22 -23.10 13.23
C SER A 303 1.28 -23.87 11.91
N SER A 304 0.90 -23.23 10.80
CA SER A 304 0.98 -23.82 9.44
C SER A 304 2.31 -23.53 8.74
N LEU A 305 3.18 -22.72 9.35
CA LEU A 305 4.48 -22.34 8.82
C LEU A 305 5.60 -23.21 9.41
N VAL A 306 6.66 -23.39 8.64
CA VAL A 306 7.86 -24.15 9.04
C VAL A 306 9.00 -23.18 9.30
N ASP A 307 9.71 -23.37 10.43
CA ASP A 307 10.87 -22.56 10.82
C ASP A 307 10.63 -21.03 10.79
N TRP A 308 9.38 -20.61 10.98
CA TRP A 308 9.05 -19.21 11.10
C TRP A 308 9.24 -18.76 12.55
N LYS A 309 10.14 -17.83 12.75
CA LYS A 309 10.40 -17.28 14.08
C LYS A 309 9.30 -16.33 14.48
N GLU A 310 8.86 -16.44 15.72
CA GLU A 310 8.11 -15.38 16.36
C GLU A 310 8.92 -14.07 16.33
N PHE A 311 8.22 -12.94 16.46
CA PHE A 311 8.88 -11.64 16.53
C PHE A 311 9.91 -11.65 17.67
N ASP A 312 11.19 -11.59 17.29
CA ASP A 312 12.29 -11.67 18.23
C ASP A 312 12.61 -10.28 18.79
N GLY A 313 12.11 -10.00 19.97
CA GLY A 313 12.45 -8.78 20.74
C GLY A 313 13.87 -8.82 21.30
N ASN A 314 14.88 -9.11 20.48
CA ASN A 314 16.29 -9.27 20.90
C ASN A 314 16.87 -8.09 21.73
N TYR A 315 16.16 -6.96 21.75
CA TYR A 315 16.49 -5.79 22.56
C TYR A 315 15.65 -5.66 23.84
N CYS A 316 14.70 -6.60 24.07
CA CYS A 316 13.81 -6.57 25.21
C CYS A 316 14.41 -7.22 26.45
N ASP A 317 15.18 -6.45 27.19
CA ASP A 317 15.77 -6.84 28.46
C ASP A 317 15.01 -6.23 29.64
N ILE A 318 15.06 -6.92 30.79
CA ILE A 318 14.68 -6.31 32.07
C ILE A 318 15.80 -5.34 32.47
N LEU A 319 15.52 -4.06 32.43
CA LEU A 319 16.49 -2.99 32.67
C LEU A 319 16.85 -2.82 34.15
N GLY A 320 15.93 -3.17 35.03
CA GLY A 320 16.16 -3.07 36.47
C GLY A 320 14.93 -3.30 37.33
N VAL A 321 15.14 -3.12 38.63
CA VAL A 321 14.10 -3.15 39.65
C VAL A 321 14.14 -1.84 40.42
N VAL A 322 12.99 -1.21 40.60
CA VAL A 322 12.87 0.09 41.29
C VAL A 322 11.79 0.05 42.37
N ALA A 323 11.88 0.95 43.32
CA ALA A 323 10.84 1.13 44.31
C ALA A 323 9.58 1.76 43.69
N ASN A 324 8.41 1.24 44.07
CA ASN A 324 7.13 1.84 43.65
C ASN A 324 6.78 3.02 44.57
N THR A 325 7.54 4.13 44.39
CA THR A 325 7.32 5.39 45.08
C THR A 325 7.04 6.51 44.10
N PRO A 326 6.26 7.53 44.45
CA PRO A 326 5.84 8.57 43.52
C PRO A 326 7.00 9.19 42.71
N ASP A 327 8.08 9.57 43.39
CA ASP A 327 9.22 10.25 42.76
C ASP A 327 9.91 9.36 41.70
N ILE A 328 10.11 8.07 42.02
CA ILE A 328 10.80 7.12 41.14
C ILE A 328 9.92 6.73 39.96
N THR A 329 8.65 6.39 40.24
CA THR A 329 7.72 5.95 39.20
C THR A 329 7.37 7.09 38.25
N HIS A 330 7.23 8.32 38.75
CA HIS A 330 7.06 9.50 37.92
C HIS A 330 8.27 9.74 37.02
N TYR A 331 9.47 9.74 37.59
CA TYR A 331 10.71 9.94 36.84
C TYR A 331 10.91 8.93 35.72
N LEU A 332 10.56 7.66 35.92
CA LEU A 332 10.80 6.58 34.94
C LEU A 332 9.68 6.41 33.92
N PHE A 333 8.42 6.62 34.31
CA PHE A 333 7.29 6.16 33.48
C PHE A 333 6.42 7.31 32.93
N ALA A 334 6.59 8.54 33.42
CA ALA A 334 5.70 9.63 33.01
C ALA A 334 5.83 10.02 31.52
N ASP A 335 7.00 9.88 30.94
CA ASP A 335 7.26 10.16 29.53
C ASP A 335 6.86 8.98 28.60
N GLY A 336 6.58 7.80 29.19
CA GLY A 336 6.17 6.60 28.46
C GLY A 336 7.29 5.92 27.65
N TYR A 337 8.57 6.27 27.92
CA TYR A 337 9.73 5.61 27.28
C TYR A 337 10.02 4.26 27.90
N TYR A 338 9.91 4.17 29.25
CA TYR A 338 9.94 2.92 29.99
C TYR A 338 8.54 2.53 30.46
N ALA A 339 8.35 1.25 30.72
CA ALA A 339 7.11 0.74 31.28
C ALA A 339 7.36 -0.29 32.39
N PRO A 340 6.49 -0.36 33.41
CA PRO A 340 6.58 -1.40 34.42
C PRO A 340 6.17 -2.76 33.83
N TYR A 341 6.81 -3.83 34.31
CA TYR A 341 6.55 -5.18 33.81
C TYR A 341 5.85 -6.07 34.83
N TYR A 342 6.43 -6.25 36.02
CA TYR A 342 5.80 -7.00 37.12
C TYR A 342 6.36 -6.59 38.49
N PHE A 343 5.63 -6.91 39.56
CA PHE A 343 6.11 -6.73 40.95
C PHE A 343 7.03 -7.88 41.36
N THR A 344 8.22 -7.57 41.83
CA THR A 344 9.16 -8.56 42.40
C THR A 344 8.97 -8.81 43.88
N GLY A 345 8.13 -7.97 44.58
CA GLY A 345 7.83 -8.03 45.99
C GLY A 345 7.05 -6.79 46.45
N PRO A 346 6.78 -6.66 47.75
CA PRO A 346 6.07 -5.49 48.26
C PRO A 346 6.81 -4.19 47.92
N GLY A 347 6.19 -3.36 47.10
CA GLY A 347 6.72 -2.03 46.74
C GLY A 347 7.93 -1.99 45.79
N ALA A 348 8.23 -3.09 45.07
CA ALA A 348 9.27 -3.15 44.08
C ALA A 348 8.75 -3.64 42.72
N VAL A 349 9.09 -2.96 41.64
CA VAL A 349 8.62 -3.27 40.29
C VAL A 349 9.81 -3.34 39.33
N THR A 350 9.79 -4.33 38.43
CA THR A 350 10.70 -4.39 37.28
C THR A 350 10.22 -3.50 36.17
N TYR A 351 11.14 -3.07 35.32
CA TYR A 351 10.82 -2.25 34.17
C TYR A 351 11.66 -2.62 32.93
N THR A 352 11.13 -2.26 31.79
CA THR A 352 11.74 -2.46 30.48
C THR A 352 11.35 -1.30 29.55
N TRP A 353 11.75 -1.38 28.27
CA TRP A 353 11.25 -0.47 27.25
C TRP A 353 9.75 -0.62 27.06
N SER A 354 9.02 0.47 26.83
CA SER A 354 7.56 0.43 26.72
C SER A 354 7.05 -0.45 25.59
N GLU A 355 7.76 -0.49 24.46
CA GLU A 355 7.46 -1.35 23.30
C GLU A 355 7.58 -2.84 23.59
N CYS A 356 8.35 -3.22 24.61
CA CYS A 356 8.49 -4.61 25.03
C CYS A 356 7.29 -5.17 25.79
N VAL A 357 6.41 -4.31 26.29
CA VAL A 357 5.21 -4.68 27.06
C VAL A 357 3.90 -4.09 26.50
N ASP A 358 4.01 -3.21 25.52
CA ASP A 358 2.86 -2.55 24.90
C ASP A 358 2.99 -2.59 23.37
N CYS A 359 2.30 -3.54 22.75
CA CYS A 359 2.28 -3.74 21.30
C CYS A 359 1.79 -2.52 20.51
N ARG A 360 1.05 -1.59 21.14
CA ARG A 360 0.57 -0.36 20.50
C ARG A 360 1.74 0.59 20.16
N LYS A 361 2.84 0.49 20.88
CA LYS A 361 4.09 1.24 20.60
C LYS A 361 4.76 0.80 19.31
N LEU A 362 4.42 -0.37 18.79
CA LEU A 362 4.86 -0.90 17.50
C LEU A 362 3.89 -0.58 16.35
N GLY A 363 2.89 0.28 16.59
CA GLY A 363 1.95 0.78 15.58
C GLY A 363 0.62 0.03 15.48
N GLY A 364 0.38 -0.94 16.34
CA GLY A 364 -0.88 -1.70 16.37
C GLY A 364 -1.96 -1.12 17.28
N THR A 365 -3.10 -1.79 17.28
CA THR A 365 -4.24 -1.53 18.16
C THR A 365 -4.66 -2.81 18.89
N THR A 366 -5.09 -2.68 20.12
CA THR A 366 -5.67 -3.80 20.91
C THR A 366 -7.12 -4.12 20.52
N VAL A 367 -7.69 -3.36 19.57
CA VAL A 367 -9.05 -3.62 19.07
C VAL A 367 -9.01 -4.71 18.01
N LYS A 368 -9.56 -5.88 18.37
CA LYS A 368 -9.67 -7.02 17.47
C LYS A 368 -10.61 -6.70 16.31
N PRO A 369 -10.20 -6.90 15.05
CA PRO A 369 -11.08 -6.70 13.90
C PRO A 369 -12.29 -7.65 13.93
N SER A 370 -13.45 -7.18 13.46
CA SER A 370 -14.71 -7.94 13.51
C SER A 370 -14.71 -9.22 12.68
N PHE A 371 -13.82 -9.31 11.69
CA PHE A 371 -13.67 -10.48 10.80
C PHE A 371 -12.64 -11.51 11.31
N TRP A 372 -12.01 -11.26 12.44
CA TRP A 372 -10.88 -12.05 12.97
C TRP A 372 -11.31 -13.30 13.70
#